data_8f0ea69689a35c4a5800783878f8b859
#
_entry.id   8f0ea69689a35c4a5800783878f8b859
#
_cell.length_a   1.000
_cell.length_b   1.000
_cell.length_c   1.000
_cell.angle_alpha   90.00
_cell.angle_beta   90.00
_cell.angle_gamma   90.00
#
_symmetry.space_group_name_H-M   'P 1'
#
loop_
_entity.id
_entity.type
_entity.pdbx_description
1 polymer ?
#
loop_
_entity_poly.entity_id
_entity_poly.type
_entity_poly.pdbx_seq_one_letter_code
_entity_poly.pdbx_strand_id
1 'polypeptide(L)'
;MAVIIRESTKETRELILKSAMDIFLKTGYQEASMRKIAARAGITAGAIYKHFSGKEEMFGELFHACGKKLMSITKSMIGVDFSALSDAELVQVLYSKIYMQTLHLLQDDMQLLHMLLKNDSGTYLARFRSIYIERCTAFAANYYDELYRRGISSKKLSKKTIYMLSSSEFSMICEMIADDACQNGITEEMKAAFTEAMTVLLRGLEAELDIHYQTRGDKI
;
A
#
# COMPACT_ATOMS: atom_id res chain seq x y z
N MET A 1 -32.29 -22.97 4.67
CA MET A 1 -31.93 -23.03 3.21
C MET A 1 -31.29 -21.78 2.68
N ALA A 2 -31.74 -20.57 3.00
CA ALA A 2 -31.13 -19.31 2.48
C ALA A 2 -29.70 -19.02 2.92
N VAL A 3 -29.27 -19.47 4.09
CA VAL A 3 -27.88 -19.27 4.60
C VAL A 3 -26.88 -20.13 3.81
N ILE A 4 -27.19 -21.39 3.56
CA ILE A 4 -26.32 -22.32 2.82
C ILE A 4 -26.13 -21.87 1.37
N ILE A 5 -27.19 -21.33 0.73
CA ILE A 5 -27.13 -20.83 -0.64
C ILE A 5 -26.25 -19.55 -0.72
N ARG A 6 -26.27 -18.68 0.29
CA ARG A 6 -25.44 -17.48 0.36
C ARG A 6 -23.96 -17.80 0.58
N GLU A 7 -23.62 -18.75 1.42
CA GLU A 7 -22.25 -19.23 1.63
C GLU A 7 -21.68 -19.85 0.34
N SER A 8 -22.40 -20.76 -0.29
CA SER A 8 -22.01 -21.37 -1.57
C SER A 8 -21.78 -20.33 -2.69
N THR A 9 -22.58 -19.26 -2.72
CA THR A 9 -22.42 -18.19 -3.71
C THR A 9 -21.19 -17.34 -3.44
N LYS A 10 -20.86 -17.06 -2.17
CA LYS A 10 -19.67 -16.32 -1.77
C LYS A 10 -18.41 -17.12 -2.06
N GLU A 11 -18.38 -18.40 -1.67
CA GLU A 11 -17.25 -19.30 -1.94
C GLU A 11 -17.00 -19.45 -3.44
N THR A 12 -18.05 -19.56 -4.25
CA THR A 12 -17.92 -19.61 -5.71
C THR A 12 -17.34 -18.32 -6.27
N ARG A 13 -17.77 -17.15 -5.76
CA ARG A 13 -17.25 -15.85 -6.18
C ARG A 13 -15.75 -15.69 -5.84
N GLU A 14 -15.34 -16.11 -4.65
CA GLU A 14 -13.94 -16.12 -4.22
C GLU A 14 -13.08 -17.07 -5.09
N LEU A 15 -13.60 -18.25 -5.42
CA LEU A 15 -12.94 -19.20 -6.31
C LEU A 15 -12.74 -18.62 -7.72
N ILE A 16 -13.76 -17.92 -8.25
CA ILE A 16 -13.65 -17.24 -9.54
C ILE A 16 -12.60 -16.14 -9.50
N LEU A 17 -12.57 -15.30 -8.47
CA LEU A 17 -11.57 -14.23 -8.31
C LEU A 17 -10.15 -14.79 -8.22
N LYS A 18 -9.95 -15.86 -7.44
CA LYS A 18 -8.67 -16.56 -7.37
C LYS A 18 -8.25 -17.10 -8.72
N SER A 19 -9.17 -17.70 -9.46
CA SER A 19 -8.93 -18.23 -10.81
C SER A 19 -8.64 -17.11 -11.81
N ALA A 20 -9.30 -15.97 -11.69
CA ALA A 20 -9.02 -14.77 -12.50
C ALA A 20 -7.62 -14.24 -12.24
N MET A 21 -7.23 -14.11 -10.97
CA MET A 21 -5.88 -13.72 -10.57
C MET A 21 -4.83 -14.66 -11.19
N ASP A 22 -4.99 -15.98 -11.06
CA ASP A 22 -4.06 -16.97 -11.63
C ASP A 22 -3.93 -16.80 -13.15
N ILE A 23 -5.04 -16.58 -13.86
CA ILE A 23 -5.03 -16.38 -15.31
C ILE A 23 -4.40 -15.03 -15.68
N PHE A 24 -4.72 -13.94 -14.98
CA PHE A 24 -4.13 -12.63 -15.22
C PHE A 24 -2.62 -12.65 -15.05
N LEU A 25 -2.12 -13.29 -14.00
CA LEU A 25 -0.69 -13.42 -13.75
C LEU A 25 0.00 -14.30 -14.78
N LYS A 26 -0.65 -15.39 -15.22
CA LYS A 26 -0.06 -16.37 -16.14
C LYS A 26 -0.04 -15.92 -17.60
N THR A 27 -1.11 -15.30 -18.07
CA THR A 27 -1.30 -14.96 -19.49
C THR A 27 -1.33 -13.47 -19.78
N GLY A 28 -1.29 -12.63 -18.75
CA GLY A 28 -1.56 -11.19 -18.85
C GLY A 28 -3.06 -10.87 -18.86
N TYR A 29 -3.40 -9.67 -18.41
CA TYR A 29 -4.79 -9.22 -18.36
C TYR A 29 -5.44 -9.17 -19.74
N GLN A 30 -4.71 -8.72 -20.77
CA GLN A 30 -5.26 -8.55 -22.12
C GLN A 30 -5.67 -9.88 -22.74
N GLU A 31 -4.84 -10.94 -22.59
CA GLU A 31 -5.04 -12.27 -23.14
C GLU A 31 -6.00 -13.15 -22.30
N ALA A 32 -6.36 -12.69 -21.12
CA ALA A 32 -7.33 -13.38 -20.27
C ALA A 32 -8.75 -13.27 -20.84
N SER A 33 -9.50 -14.37 -20.73
CA SER A 33 -10.89 -14.42 -21.15
C SER A 33 -11.78 -15.07 -20.09
N MET A 34 -13.06 -14.68 -20.04
CA MET A 34 -14.06 -15.27 -19.16
C MET A 34 -14.12 -16.80 -19.28
N ARG A 35 -13.92 -17.33 -20.50
CA ARG A 35 -13.89 -18.78 -20.75
C ARG A 35 -12.68 -19.47 -20.10
N LYS A 36 -11.48 -18.87 -20.20
CA LYS A 36 -10.27 -19.40 -19.55
C LYS A 36 -10.42 -19.38 -18.03
N ILE A 37 -10.98 -18.30 -17.50
CA ILE A 37 -11.21 -18.14 -16.05
C ILE A 37 -12.25 -19.16 -15.56
N ALA A 38 -13.37 -19.33 -16.26
CA ALA A 38 -14.38 -20.32 -15.91
C ALA A 38 -13.83 -21.74 -15.91
N ALA A 39 -13.05 -22.10 -16.94
CA ALA A 39 -12.39 -23.40 -17.01
C ALA A 39 -11.42 -23.62 -15.84
N ARG A 40 -10.67 -22.60 -15.45
CA ARG A 40 -9.75 -22.65 -14.27
C ARG A 40 -10.50 -22.79 -12.96
N ALA A 41 -11.68 -22.16 -12.85
CA ALA A 41 -12.56 -22.25 -11.67
C ALA A 41 -13.39 -23.54 -11.63
N GLY A 42 -13.34 -24.40 -12.66
CA GLY A 42 -14.13 -25.63 -12.74
C GLY A 42 -15.63 -25.38 -12.94
N ILE A 43 -16.03 -24.25 -13.51
CA ILE A 43 -17.42 -23.90 -13.78
C ILE A 43 -17.67 -23.68 -15.27
N THR A 44 -18.93 -23.65 -15.68
CA THR A 44 -19.29 -23.37 -17.07
C THR A 44 -19.13 -21.89 -17.41
N ALA A 45 -18.87 -21.58 -18.69
CA ALA A 45 -18.79 -20.19 -19.17
C ALA A 45 -20.10 -19.40 -18.92
N GLY A 46 -21.26 -20.06 -18.91
CA GLY A 46 -22.53 -19.42 -18.56
C GLY A 46 -22.69 -19.16 -17.07
N ALA A 47 -22.14 -20.04 -16.22
CA ALA A 47 -22.22 -19.88 -14.77
C ALA A 47 -21.39 -18.69 -14.26
N ILE A 48 -20.24 -18.39 -14.88
CA ILE A 48 -19.38 -17.27 -14.46
C ILE A 48 -20.10 -15.92 -14.58
N TYR A 49 -20.96 -15.74 -15.59
CA TYR A 49 -21.70 -14.49 -15.81
C TYR A 49 -22.81 -14.25 -14.78
N LYS A 50 -23.16 -15.23 -13.93
CA LYS A 50 -24.03 -15.03 -12.76
C LYS A 50 -23.32 -14.31 -11.62
N HIS A 51 -21.99 -14.31 -11.63
CA HIS A 51 -21.15 -13.76 -10.58
C HIS A 51 -20.44 -12.48 -10.99
N PHE A 52 -19.99 -12.38 -12.25
CA PHE A 52 -19.24 -11.26 -12.78
C PHE A 52 -19.68 -10.93 -14.20
N SER A 53 -19.91 -9.65 -14.46
CA SER A 53 -20.29 -9.14 -15.79
C SER A 53 -19.16 -9.24 -16.83
N GLY A 54 -17.90 -9.25 -16.35
CA GLY A 54 -16.72 -9.33 -17.21
C GLY A 54 -15.43 -9.35 -16.42
N LYS A 55 -14.31 -9.45 -17.14
CA LYS A 55 -12.95 -9.44 -16.52
C LYS A 55 -12.61 -8.09 -15.86
N GLU A 56 -13.22 -7.00 -16.33
CA GLU A 56 -13.05 -5.65 -15.75
C GLU A 56 -13.59 -5.58 -14.33
N GLU A 57 -14.76 -6.17 -14.06
CA GLU A 57 -15.30 -6.25 -12.69
C GLU A 57 -14.39 -7.06 -11.77
N MET A 58 -13.86 -8.20 -12.26
CA MET A 58 -12.89 -9.00 -11.50
C MET A 58 -11.60 -8.24 -11.22
N PHE A 59 -11.09 -7.51 -12.20
CA PHE A 59 -9.92 -6.64 -12.06
C PHE A 59 -10.16 -5.58 -10.99
N GLY A 60 -11.30 -4.88 -11.04
CA GLY A 60 -11.68 -3.88 -10.04
C GLY A 60 -11.77 -4.45 -8.63
N GLU A 61 -12.30 -5.67 -8.46
CA GLU A 61 -12.36 -6.31 -7.15
C GLU A 61 -10.98 -6.73 -6.62
N LEU A 62 -10.11 -7.24 -7.49
CA LEU A 62 -8.72 -7.55 -7.12
C LEU A 62 -7.97 -6.29 -6.72
N PHE A 63 -8.10 -5.20 -7.49
CA PHE A 63 -7.52 -3.91 -7.15
C PHE A 63 -8.03 -3.39 -5.81
N HIS A 64 -9.34 -3.50 -5.58
CA HIS A 64 -9.95 -3.09 -4.31
C HIS A 64 -9.50 -3.94 -3.13
N ALA A 65 -9.30 -5.25 -3.32
CA ALA A 65 -8.78 -6.13 -2.27
C ALA A 65 -7.35 -5.76 -1.87
N CYS A 66 -6.45 -5.50 -2.86
CA CYS A 66 -5.10 -5.00 -2.60
C CYS A 66 -5.14 -3.63 -1.92
N GLY A 67 -5.99 -2.73 -2.40
CA GLY A 67 -6.18 -1.41 -1.81
C GLY A 67 -6.62 -1.48 -0.34
N LYS A 68 -7.49 -2.43 0.02
CA LYS A 68 -7.88 -2.64 1.43
C LYS A 68 -6.72 -3.07 2.31
N LYS A 69 -5.81 -3.93 1.84
CA LYS A 69 -4.61 -4.32 2.58
C LYS A 69 -3.71 -3.12 2.83
N LEU A 70 -3.40 -2.34 1.79
CA LEU A 70 -2.61 -1.11 1.91
C LEU A 70 -3.30 -0.07 2.83
N MET A 71 -4.63 0.03 2.74
CA MET A 71 -5.40 0.90 3.63
C MET A 71 -5.42 0.43 5.09
N SER A 72 -5.20 -0.85 5.37
CA SER A 72 -5.11 -1.34 6.75
C SER A 72 -3.87 -0.79 7.47
N ILE A 73 -2.76 -0.61 6.75
CA ILE A 73 -1.55 0.03 7.29
C ILE A 73 -1.88 1.48 7.69
N THR A 74 -2.44 2.27 6.77
CA THR A 74 -2.78 3.66 7.08
C THR A 74 -3.82 3.77 8.19
N LYS A 75 -4.68 2.77 8.37
CA LYS A 75 -5.63 2.73 9.49
C LYS A 75 -4.93 2.50 10.83
N SER A 76 -3.93 1.63 10.89
CA SER A 76 -3.13 1.42 12.10
C SER A 76 -2.33 2.67 12.50
N MET A 77 -2.00 3.52 11.53
CA MET A 77 -1.32 4.81 11.76
C MET A 77 -2.27 5.85 12.40
N ILE A 78 -3.52 5.94 11.94
CA ILE A 78 -4.48 6.95 12.42
C ILE A 78 -4.80 6.77 13.92
N GLY A 79 -4.70 5.54 14.44
CA GLY A 79 -4.96 5.25 15.85
C GLY A 79 -3.76 5.42 16.78
N VAL A 80 -2.62 5.94 16.29
CA VAL A 80 -1.44 6.15 17.16
C VAL A 80 -1.64 7.38 18.03
N ASP A 81 -1.65 7.17 19.33
CA ASP A 81 -1.58 8.26 20.30
C ASP A 81 -0.11 8.63 20.53
N PHE A 82 0.34 9.64 19.79
CA PHE A 82 1.72 10.13 19.91
C PHE A 82 2.03 10.70 21.29
N SER A 83 1.03 11.19 22.02
CA SER A 83 1.22 11.78 23.34
C SER A 83 1.62 10.74 24.40
N ALA A 84 1.26 9.47 24.18
CA ALA A 84 1.59 8.34 25.06
C ALA A 84 3.00 7.76 24.81
N LEU A 85 3.67 8.13 23.71
CA LEU A 85 5.00 7.63 23.37
C LEU A 85 6.09 8.41 24.09
N SER A 86 7.17 7.73 24.48
CA SER A 86 8.41 8.41 24.87
C SER A 86 9.04 9.12 23.67
N ASP A 87 9.96 10.06 23.90
CA ASP A 87 10.64 10.78 22.83
C ASP A 87 11.42 9.84 21.92
N ALA A 88 12.06 8.80 22.45
CA ALA A 88 12.76 7.78 21.68
C ALA A 88 11.82 6.97 20.78
N GLU A 89 10.66 6.54 21.31
CA GLU A 89 9.66 5.82 20.52
C GLU A 89 9.02 6.72 19.46
N LEU A 90 8.75 7.98 19.79
CA LEU A 90 8.18 8.95 18.88
C LEU A 90 9.10 9.15 17.66
N VAL A 91 10.39 9.31 17.88
CA VAL A 91 11.38 9.48 16.81
C VAL A 91 11.46 8.26 15.89
N GLN A 92 11.33 7.06 16.42
CA GLN A 92 11.41 5.82 15.64
C GLN A 92 10.13 5.46 14.89
N VAL A 93 9.01 6.09 15.25
CA VAL A 93 7.68 5.65 14.77
C VAL A 93 7.51 5.74 13.26
N LEU A 94 8.05 6.77 12.62
CA LEU A 94 7.98 6.93 11.16
C LEU A 94 8.69 5.80 10.44
N TYR A 95 9.93 5.51 10.84
CA TYR A 95 10.73 4.47 10.21
C TYR A 95 10.13 3.08 10.42
N SER A 96 9.78 2.73 11.67
CA SER A 96 9.35 1.38 12.00
C SER A 96 7.93 1.05 11.52
N LYS A 97 6.98 1.98 11.66
CA LYS A 97 5.57 1.70 11.36
C LYS A 97 5.16 1.95 9.92
N ILE A 98 5.71 2.97 9.28
CA ILE A 98 5.30 3.28 7.90
C ILE A 98 6.15 2.49 6.92
N TYR A 99 7.45 2.68 6.97
CA TYR A 99 8.37 2.14 5.99
C TYR A 99 8.44 0.61 5.98
N MET A 100 8.72 0.00 7.14
CA MET A 100 8.89 -1.45 7.22
C MET A 100 7.57 -2.22 6.98
N GLN A 101 6.44 -1.70 7.47
CA GLN A 101 5.14 -2.33 7.23
C GLN A 101 4.73 -2.24 5.75
N THR A 102 5.02 -1.12 5.08
CA THR A 102 4.75 -0.96 3.65
C THR A 102 5.56 -1.94 2.82
N LEU A 103 6.87 -2.03 3.05
CA LEU A 103 7.73 -3.00 2.34
C LEU A 103 7.28 -4.44 2.55
N HIS A 104 6.99 -4.82 3.78
CA HIS A 104 6.55 -6.18 4.11
C HIS A 104 5.24 -6.55 3.39
N LEU A 105 4.28 -5.63 3.37
CA LEU A 105 3.01 -5.86 2.70
C LEU A 105 3.14 -5.91 1.17
N LEU A 106 4.00 -5.06 0.60
CA LEU A 106 4.25 -5.06 -0.83
C LEU A 106 4.92 -6.35 -1.29
N GLN A 107 5.81 -6.93 -0.49
CA GLN A 107 6.54 -8.15 -0.82
C GLN A 107 5.60 -9.33 -1.10
N ASP A 108 4.54 -9.49 -0.32
CA ASP A 108 3.60 -10.61 -0.46
C ASP A 108 2.68 -10.49 -1.69
N ASP A 109 2.35 -9.26 -2.10
CA ASP A 109 1.39 -9.00 -3.17
C ASP A 109 2.04 -8.35 -4.42
N MET A 110 3.39 -8.26 -4.50
CA MET A 110 4.09 -7.51 -5.52
C MET A 110 3.69 -7.90 -6.95
N GLN A 111 3.65 -9.19 -7.24
CA GLN A 111 3.27 -9.70 -8.56
C GLN A 111 1.86 -9.25 -8.98
N LEU A 112 0.92 -9.31 -8.05
CA LEU A 112 -0.45 -8.87 -8.29
C LEU A 112 -0.51 -7.34 -8.45
N LEU A 113 0.17 -6.59 -7.59
CA LEU A 113 0.23 -5.13 -7.65
C LEU A 113 0.86 -4.65 -8.95
N HIS A 114 1.96 -5.26 -9.38
CA HIS A 114 2.60 -4.96 -10.67
C HIS A 114 1.64 -5.17 -11.85
N MET A 115 0.96 -6.33 -11.90
CA MET A 115 -0.03 -6.63 -12.93
C MET A 115 -1.18 -5.62 -12.91
N LEU A 116 -1.70 -5.28 -11.72
CA LEU A 116 -2.79 -4.32 -11.57
C LEU A 116 -2.39 -2.93 -12.01
N LEU A 117 -1.21 -2.43 -11.61
CA LEU A 117 -0.74 -1.10 -12.00
C LEU A 117 -0.49 -0.98 -13.50
N LYS A 118 0.09 -1.99 -14.13
CA LYS A 118 0.33 -1.99 -15.58
C LYS A 118 -0.95 -1.99 -16.43
N ASN A 119 -2.04 -2.49 -15.92
CA ASN A 119 -3.29 -2.63 -16.66
C ASN A 119 -4.40 -1.66 -16.18
N ASP A 120 -4.14 -0.82 -15.17
CA ASP A 120 -5.08 0.20 -14.74
C ASP A 120 -5.12 1.34 -15.78
N SER A 121 -6.31 1.68 -16.20
CA SER A 121 -6.56 2.87 -17.06
C SER A 121 -6.43 4.20 -16.32
N GLY A 122 -5.96 4.18 -15.07
CA GLY A 122 -5.81 5.34 -14.18
C GLY A 122 -6.98 5.55 -13.21
N THR A 123 -8.07 4.82 -13.37
CA THR A 123 -9.30 5.02 -12.57
C THR A 123 -9.15 4.55 -11.12
N TYR A 124 -8.68 3.32 -10.95
CA TYR A 124 -8.54 2.71 -9.61
C TYR A 124 -7.36 3.32 -8.85
N LEU A 125 -6.23 3.49 -9.52
CA LEU A 125 -5.03 4.08 -8.93
C LEU A 125 -5.26 5.53 -8.48
N ALA A 126 -5.93 6.35 -9.29
CA ALA A 126 -6.21 7.75 -8.95
C ALA A 126 -7.05 7.87 -7.68
N ARG A 127 -8.10 7.05 -7.56
CA ARG A 127 -8.95 7.01 -6.37
C ARG A 127 -8.18 6.52 -5.14
N PHE A 128 -7.40 5.46 -5.28
CA PHE A 128 -6.58 4.92 -4.22
C PHE A 128 -5.53 5.93 -3.74
N ARG A 129 -4.82 6.57 -4.69
CA ARG A 129 -3.82 7.61 -4.44
C ARG A 129 -4.37 8.74 -3.57
N SER A 130 -5.54 9.27 -3.91
CA SER A 130 -6.16 10.37 -3.16
C SER A 130 -6.36 10.01 -1.67
N ILE A 131 -6.97 8.85 -1.42
CA ILE A 131 -7.26 8.41 -0.06
C ILE A 131 -5.97 8.07 0.71
N TYR A 132 -5.01 7.42 0.07
CA TYR A 132 -3.73 7.06 0.68
C TYR A 132 -2.95 8.30 1.12
N ILE A 133 -2.76 9.26 0.20
CA ILE A 133 -2.01 10.50 0.48
C ILE A 133 -2.70 11.34 1.56
N GLU A 134 -4.04 11.43 1.55
CA GLU A 134 -4.78 12.16 2.58
C GLU A 134 -4.52 11.57 3.97
N ARG A 135 -4.56 10.24 4.10
CA ARG A 135 -4.31 9.56 5.38
C ARG A 135 -2.86 9.67 5.85
N CYS A 136 -1.90 9.47 4.96
CA CYS A 136 -0.49 9.66 5.28
C CYS A 136 -0.19 11.11 5.68
N THR A 137 -0.79 12.09 4.99
CA THR A 137 -0.68 13.50 5.34
C THR A 137 -1.25 13.79 6.73
N ALA A 138 -2.42 13.24 7.07
CA ALA A 138 -3.02 13.44 8.38
C ALA A 138 -2.17 12.83 9.50
N PHE A 139 -1.67 11.62 9.30
CA PHE A 139 -0.77 10.96 10.24
C PHE A 139 0.52 11.76 10.45
N ALA A 140 1.20 12.11 9.36
CA ALA A 140 2.46 12.85 9.41
C ALA A 140 2.28 14.25 10.01
N ALA A 141 1.15 14.92 9.74
CA ALA A 141 0.86 16.21 10.38
C ALA A 141 0.77 16.10 11.89
N ASN A 142 0.04 15.10 12.40
CA ASN A 142 -0.07 14.87 13.85
C ASN A 142 1.29 14.51 14.47
N TYR A 143 2.09 13.71 13.76
CA TYR A 143 3.44 13.35 14.19
C TYR A 143 4.37 14.57 14.29
N TYR A 144 4.47 15.39 13.24
CA TYR A 144 5.32 16.57 13.24
C TYR A 144 4.82 17.67 14.18
N ASP A 145 3.51 17.80 14.37
CA ASP A 145 2.93 18.69 15.38
C ASP A 145 3.32 18.26 16.80
N GLU A 146 3.38 16.96 17.08
CA GLU A 146 3.81 16.44 18.38
C GLU A 146 5.30 16.66 18.62
N LEU A 147 6.18 16.43 17.63
CA LEU A 147 7.61 16.76 17.72
C LEU A 147 7.82 18.24 18.06
N TYR A 148 7.09 19.12 17.37
CA TYR A 148 7.17 20.57 17.65
C TYR A 148 6.65 20.90 19.04
N ARG A 149 5.52 20.34 19.48
CA ARG A 149 4.93 20.56 20.80
C ARG A 149 5.87 20.17 21.94
N ARG A 150 6.66 19.12 21.75
CA ARG A 150 7.66 18.66 22.73
C ARG A 150 8.98 19.42 22.66
N GLY A 151 9.17 20.30 21.70
CA GLY A 151 10.44 21.00 21.47
C GLY A 151 11.55 20.10 20.92
N ILE A 152 11.20 18.89 20.41
CA ILE A 152 12.13 18.00 19.70
C ILE A 152 12.47 18.60 18.33
N SER A 153 11.51 19.28 17.71
CA SER A 153 11.71 20.06 16.48
C SER A 153 11.57 21.54 16.79
N SER A 154 12.50 22.37 16.26
CA SER A 154 12.42 23.82 16.37
C SER A 154 11.51 24.46 15.33
N LYS A 155 11.13 23.74 14.28
CA LYS A 155 10.31 24.20 13.18
C LYS A 155 9.04 23.40 13.00
N LYS A 156 8.02 24.04 12.45
CA LYS A 156 6.74 23.42 12.12
C LYS A 156 6.58 23.30 10.60
N LEU A 157 6.23 22.11 10.11
CA LEU A 157 5.93 21.92 8.70
C LEU A 157 4.52 22.41 8.35
N SER A 158 4.38 23.05 7.18
CA SER A 158 3.06 23.35 6.64
C SER A 158 2.35 22.06 6.18
N LYS A 159 1.02 22.03 6.34
CA LYS A 159 0.21 20.89 5.85
C LYS A 159 0.43 20.62 4.36
N LYS A 160 0.68 21.68 3.57
CA LYS A 160 0.98 21.58 2.14
C LYS A 160 2.33 20.88 1.88
N THR A 161 3.35 21.20 2.67
CA THR A 161 4.66 20.54 2.60
C THR A 161 4.50 19.05 2.91
N ILE A 162 3.79 18.72 3.98
CA ILE A 162 3.55 17.32 4.38
C ILE A 162 2.79 16.56 3.28
N TYR A 163 1.77 17.18 2.68
CA TYR A 163 1.06 16.59 1.53
C TYR A 163 2.00 16.29 0.35
N MET A 164 2.90 17.22 0.01
CA MET A 164 3.86 17.01 -1.09
C MET A 164 4.82 15.87 -0.79
N LEU A 165 5.29 15.75 0.45
CA LEU A 165 6.16 14.66 0.89
C LEU A 165 5.43 13.30 0.81
N SER A 166 4.21 13.21 1.33
CA SER A 166 3.38 11.99 1.24
C SER A 166 3.06 11.62 -0.22
N SER A 167 2.88 12.62 -1.09
CA SER A 167 2.68 12.38 -2.52
C SER A 167 3.93 11.84 -3.20
N SER A 168 5.12 12.33 -2.83
CA SER A 168 6.41 11.85 -3.35
C SER A 168 6.69 10.42 -2.90
N GLU A 169 6.43 10.10 -1.64
CA GLU A 169 6.54 8.75 -1.10
C GLU A 169 5.64 7.77 -1.88
N PHE A 170 4.37 8.13 -2.08
CA PHE A 170 3.45 7.32 -2.87
C PHE A 170 3.95 7.08 -4.30
N SER A 171 4.54 8.11 -4.93
CA SER A 171 5.09 7.98 -6.28
C SER A 171 6.27 7.02 -6.31
N MET A 172 7.18 7.09 -5.33
CA MET A 172 8.29 6.13 -5.22
C MET A 172 7.80 4.69 -5.05
N ILE A 173 6.74 4.46 -4.27
CA ILE A 173 6.11 3.15 -4.14
C ILE A 173 5.55 2.67 -5.49
N CYS A 174 4.86 3.54 -6.22
CA CYS A 174 4.32 3.19 -7.54
C CYS A 174 5.42 2.85 -8.56
N GLU A 175 6.51 3.63 -8.59
CA GLU A 175 7.67 3.34 -9.45
C GLU A 175 8.30 1.98 -9.12
N MET A 176 8.48 1.68 -7.83
CA MET A 176 8.99 0.38 -7.41
C MET A 176 8.07 -0.78 -7.84
N ILE A 177 6.75 -0.61 -7.72
CA ILE A 177 5.79 -1.64 -8.15
C ILE A 177 5.77 -1.77 -9.68
N ALA A 178 5.92 -0.67 -10.41
CA ALA A 178 5.86 -0.65 -11.87
C ALA A 178 7.12 -1.21 -12.54
N ASP A 179 8.24 -1.32 -11.82
CA ASP A 179 9.49 -1.84 -12.35
C ASP A 179 9.37 -3.31 -12.76
N ASP A 180 9.71 -3.62 -14.01
CA ASP A 180 9.65 -4.98 -14.55
C ASP A 180 10.57 -5.97 -13.84
N ALA A 181 11.67 -5.51 -13.24
CA ALA A 181 12.53 -6.34 -12.42
C ALA A 181 11.83 -6.84 -11.16
N CYS A 182 10.81 -6.12 -10.69
CA CYS A 182 10.03 -6.44 -9.50
C CYS A 182 8.75 -7.26 -9.78
N GLN A 183 8.47 -7.64 -11.04
CA GLN A 183 7.25 -8.37 -11.42
C GLN A 183 7.02 -9.68 -10.64
N ASN A 184 8.08 -10.33 -10.16
CA ASN A 184 8.03 -11.58 -9.40
C ASN A 184 8.36 -11.40 -7.90
N GLY A 185 8.50 -10.18 -7.43
CA GLY A 185 8.87 -9.80 -6.08
C GLY A 185 9.82 -8.62 -6.05
N ILE A 186 9.96 -7.97 -4.91
CA ILE A 186 10.90 -6.86 -4.76
C ILE A 186 12.33 -7.42 -4.81
N THR A 187 13.13 -6.93 -5.75
CA THR A 187 14.56 -7.30 -5.82
C THR A 187 15.33 -6.66 -4.66
N GLU A 188 16.45 -7.28 -4.24
CA GLU A 188 17.29 -6.69 -3.19
C GLU A 188 17.89 -5.33 -3.62
N GLU A 189 18.18 -5.15 -4.91
CA GLU A 189 18.61 -3.87 -5.47
C GLU A 189 17.54 -2.79 -5.32
N MET A 190 16.29 -3.08 -5.70
CA MET A 190 15.17 -2.15 -5.57
C MET A 190 14.86 -1.83 -4.11
N LYS A 191 14.92 -2.83 -3.23
CA LYS A 191 14.75 -2.65 -1.80
C LYS A 191 15.84 -1.75 -1.21
N ALA A 192 17.11 -1.94 -1.62
CA ALA A 192 18.22 -1.09 -1.20
C ALA A 192 18.03 0.35 -1.71
N ALA A 193 17.70 0.53 -2.97
CA ALA A 193 17.46 1.85 -3.58
C ALA A 193 16.31 2.60 -2.91
N PHE A 194 15.19 1.92 -2.65
CA PHE A 194 14.05 2.52 -1.95
C PHE A 194 14.40 2.88 -0.51
N THR A 195 15.17 2.02 0.20
CA THR A 195 15.64 2.29 1.56
C THR A 195 16.55 3.50 1.59
N GLU A 196 17.47 3.61 0.64
CA GLU A 196 18.39 4.75 0.51
C GLU A 196 17.62 6.05 0.24
N ALA A 197 16.69 6.04 -0.72
CA ALA A 197 15.86 7.20 -1.06
C ALA A 197 15.04 7.68 0.15
N MET A 198 14.38 6.76 0.86
CA MET A 198 13.63 7.08 2.08
C MET A 198 14.54 7.60 3.20
N THR A 199 15.73 7.03 3.35
CA THR A 199 16.71 7.49 4.36
C THR A 199 17.17 8.91 4.06
N VAL A 200 17.46 9.23 2.80
CA VAL A 200 17.84 10.59 2.37
C VAL A 200 16.71 11.58 2.65
N LEU A 201 15.46 11.20 2.31
CA LEU A 201 14.29 12.03 2.58
C LEU A 201 14.11 12.31 4.07
N LEU A 202 14.16 11.27 4.90
CA LEU A 202 13.96 11.38 6.36
C LEU A 202 15.08 12.19 7.02
N ARG A 203 16.36 11.93 6.69
CA ARG A 203 17.49 12.70 7.21
C ARG A 203 17.45 14.16 6.77
N GLY A 204 17.04 14.42 5.53
CA GLY A 204 16.84 15.79 5.05
C GLY A 204 15.77 16.53 5.84
N LEU A 205 14.68 15.85 6.18
CA LEU A 205 13.61 16.38 7.04
C LEU A 205 14.09 16.62 8.49
N GLU A 206 14.82 15.67 9.06
CA GLU A 206 15.41 15.82 10.40
C GLU A 206 16.32 17.04 10.47
N ALA A 207 17.21 17.21 9.48
CA ALA A 207 18.10 18.36 9.40
C ALA A 207 17.33 19.68 9.22
N GLU A 208 16.33 19.73 8.32
CA GLU A 208 15.52 20.93 8.08
C GLU A 208 14.67 21.30 9.29
N LEU A 209 14.17 20.32 10.02
CA LEU A 209 13.36 20.51 11.22
C LEU A 209 14.18 20.76 12.48
N ASP A 210 15.52 20.70 12.36
CA ASP A 210 16.43 20.87 13.49
C ASP A 210 16.05 19.92 14.65
N ILE A 211 15.87 18.64 14.30
CA ILE A 211 15.48 17.62 15.26
C ILE A 211 16.69 17.25 16.11
N HIS A 212 16.64 17.64 17.37
CA HIS A 212 17.70 17.33 18.33
C HIS A 212 17.36 16.02 19.06
N TYR A 213 18.06 14.96 18.68
CA TYR A 213 18.09 13.74 19.51
C TYR A 213 18.87 14.07 20.78
N GLN A 214 18.20 14.29 21.90
CA GLN A 214 18.88 14.21 23.18
C GLN A 214 19.31 12.75 23.38
N THR A 215 20.49 12.38 22.89
CA THR A 215 21.19 11.19 23.36
C THR A 215 21.52 11.43 24.83
N ARG A 216 20.56 11.13 25.72
CA ARG A 216 20.91 10.92 27.14
C ARG A 216 21.86 9.73 27.16
N GLY A 217 23.14 10.09 27.40
CA GLY A 217 24.29 9.26 27.62
C GLY A 217 24.03 7.78 27.84
N ASP A 218 24.24 7.00 26.80
CA ASP A 218 24.81 5.68 26.90
C ASP A 218 26.02 5.64 25.96
N LYS A 219 27.16 5.96 26.56
CA LYS A 219 28.44 5.56 26.02
C LYS A 219 28.48 4.04 26.08
N ILE A 220 28.50 3.41 24.92
CA ILE A 220 29.07 2.08 24.77
C ILE A 220 30.42 2.24 24.12
#